data_efd2198384afc1fcaa26e087dd06d127
#
_entry.id   efd2198384afc1fcaa26e087dd06d127
#
_cell.length_a   1.000
_cell.length_b   1.000
_cell.length_c   1.000
_cell.angle_alpha   90.00
_cell.angle_beta   90.00
_cell.angle_gamma   90.00
#
_symmetry.space_group_name_H-M   'P 1'
#
loop_
_entity.id
_entity.type
_entity.pdbx_description
1 polymer ?
#
loop_
_entity_poly.entity_id
_entity_poly.type
_entity_poly.pdbx_seq_one_letter_code
_entity_poly.pdbx_strand_id
1 'polypeptide(L)'
;KLVIQRVNHASVTVEGKVTGEIKKGYLVLLGVGQGDDESMVERYVNKLHKLRIFSDEEGKINRSIEDVGGEVLVVSQFTLYADCKKGNRPSFTQAGSPSEAERLYEYFLEECRKEFGKVEHGIFGAEMKVSLENDGPFTVIWDSREW
;
A
#
# COMPACT_ATOMS: atom_id res chain seq x y z
N LYS A 1 8.00 0.89 -4.92
CA LYS A 1 8.03 0.96 -3.44
C LYS A 1 6.67 0.68 -2.86
N LEU A 2 6.65 0.05 -1.72
CA LEU A 2 5.43 -0.24 -0.99
C LEU A 2 5.64 0.15 0.47
N VAL A 3 4.70 0.90 1.02
CA VAL A 3 4.67 1.18 2.46
C VAL A 3 3.46 0.48 3.03
N ILE A 4 3.67 -0.34 4.04
CA ILE A 4 2.64 -1.15 4.67
C ILE A 4 2.50 -0.70 6.12
N GLN A 5 1.31 -0.29 6.50
CA GLN A 5 1.01 0.07 7.88
C GLN A 5 -0.06 -0.85 8.43
N ARG A 6 0.27 -1.48 9.55
CA ARG A 6 -0.71 -2.28 10.28
C ARG A 6 -1.70 -1.34 10.97
N VAL A 7 -2.99 -1.54 10.72
CA VAL A 7 -4.02 -0.62 11.19
C VAL A 7 -5.14 -1.34 11.93
N ASN A 8 -5.80 -0.61 12.84
CA ASN A 8 -7.07 -1.02 13.44
C ASN A 8 -8.24 -0.62 12.55
N HIS A 9 -8.08 0.48 11.82
CA HIS A 9 -9.01 0.96 10.79
C HIS A 9 -8.29 1.96 9.90
N ALA A 10 -8.80 2.13 8.69
CA ALA A 10 -8.32 3.15 7.76
C ALA A 10 -9.42 3.49 6.75
N SER A 11 -9.37 4.70 6.20
CA SER A 11 -10.34 5.13 5.18
C SER A 11 -9.73 6.15 4.24
N VAL A 12 -10.31 6.26 3.06
CA VAL A 12 -9.98 7.30 2.07
C VAL A 12 -11.24 8.08 1.75
N THR A 13 -11.11 9.39 1.78
CA THR A 13 -12.19 10.32 1.42
C THR A 13 -11.74 11.17 0.23
N VAL A 14 -12.63 11.28 -0.78
CA VAL A 14 -12.43 12.12 -1.96
C VAL A 14 -13.67 13.01 -2.06
N GLU A 15 -13.46 14.31 -2.10
CA GLU A 15 -14.54 15.30 -2.19
C GLU A 15 -15.66 15.07 -1.15
N GLY A 16 -15.26 14.76 0.07
CA GLY A 16 -16.19 14.55 1.19
C GLY A 16 -16.85 13.17 1.22
N LYS A 17 -16.56 12.29 0.27
CA LYS A 17 -17.13 10.94 0.20
C LYS A 17 -16.10 9.89 0.49
N VAL A 18 -16.46 8.91 1.32
CA VAL A 18 -15.59 7.74 1.59
C VAL A 18 -15.59 6.86 0.34
N THR A 19 -14.40 6.67 -0.24
CA THR A 19 -14.22 5.82 -1.42
C THR A 19 -13.76 4.41 -1.06
N GLY A 20 -13.15 4.26 0.11
CA GLY A 20 -12.70 2.98 0.62
C GLY A 20 -12.54 3.04 2.12
N GLU A 21 -12.86 1.95 2.80
CA GLU A 21 -12.79 1.87 4.26
C GLU A 21 -12.55 0.44 4.69
N ILE A 22 -11.64 0.24 5.63
CA ILE A 22 -11.35 -1.07 6.21
C ILE A 22 -11.33 -0.99 7.74
N LYS A 23 -11.53 -2.14 8.35
CA LYS A 23 -11.26 -2.39 9.76
C LYS A 23 -9.82 -2.85 9.91
N LYS A 24 -9.54 -3.77 10.82
CA LYS A 24 -8.19 -4.30 11.07
C LYS A 24 -7.57 -4.85 9.77
N GLY A 25 -6.32 -4.51 9.54
CA GLY A 25 -5.59 -5.02 8.38
C GLY A 25 -4.42 -4.13 7.99
N TYR A 26 -4.26 -3.92 6.68
CA TYR A 26 -3.18 -3.10 6.13
C TYR A 26 -3.70 -1.88 5.38
N LEU A 27 -3.11 -0.73 5.69
CA LEU A 27 -3.07 0.39 4.74
C LEU A 27 -1.80 0.22 3.92
N VAL A 28 -1.93 0.17 2.61
CA VAL A 28 -0.83 -0.02 1.68
C VAL A 28 -0.71 1.20 0.78
N LEU A 29 0.45 1.85 0.80
CA LEU A 29 0.78 2.93 -0.12
C LEU A 29 1.67 2.35 -1.21
N LEU A 30 1.23 2.43 -2.45
CA LEU A 30 1.96 1.90 -3.60
C LEU A 30 2.57 3.03 -4.43
N GLY A 31 3.89 3.03 -4.54
CA GLY A 31 4.63 3.89 -5.46
C GLY A 31 5.14 3.06 -6.64
N VAL A 32 4.78 3.46 -7.85
CA VAL A 32 5.30 2.85 -9.08
C VAL A 32 6.47 3.67 -9.57
N GLY A 33 7.62 3.04 -9.73
CA GLY A 33 8.84 3.68 -10.21
C GLY A 33 9.06 3.44 -11.69
N GLN A 34 9.99 4.20 -12.28
CA GLN A 34 10.40 3.97 -13.65
C GLN A 34 10.97 2.56 -13.78
N GLY A 35 10.54 1.85 -14.83
CA GLY A 35 11.00 0.49 -15.10
C GLY A 35 10.29 -0.61 -14.33
N ASP A 36 9.37 -0.27 -13.44
CA ASP A 36 8.55 -1.28 -12.77
C ASP A 36 7.62 -1.97 -13.77
N ASP A 37 7.33 -3.24 -13.51
CA ASP A 37 6.49 -4.06 -14.39
C ASP A 37 5.56 -4.98 -13.58
N GLU A 38 4.84 -5.84 -14.27
CA GLU A 38 3.89 -6.77 -13.65
C GLU A 38 4.58 -7.70 -12.65
N SER A 39 5.82 -8.10 -12.89
CA SER A 39 6.54 -9.02 -12.00
C SER A 39 6.77 -8.40 -10.62
N MET A 40 6.99 -7.10 -10.56
CA MET A 40 7.11 -6.37 -9.29
C MET A 40 5.79 -6.45 -8.50
N VAL A 41 4.67 -6.21 -9.18
CA VAL A 41 3.34 -6.29 -8.56
C VAL A 41 3.09 -7.69 -8.00
N GLU A 42 3.33 -8.70 -8.79
CA GLU A 42 3.11 -10.10 -8.38
C GLU A 42 3.96 -10.48 -7.17
N ARG A 43 5.21 -10.04 -7.14
CA ARG A 43 6.12 -10.29 -6.01
C ARG A 43 5.63 -9.60 -4.75
N TYR A 44 5.19 -8.35 -4.86
CA TYR A 44 4.68 -7.59 -3.72
C TYR A 44 3.40 -8.22 -3.16
N VAL A 45 2.45 -8.55 -4.01
CA VAL A 45 1.18 -9.14 -3.55
C VAL A 45 1.41 -10.49 -2.88
N ASN A 46 2.24 -11.35 -3.48
CA ASN A 46 2.56 -12.65 -2.91
C ASN A 46 3.22 -12.50 -1.52
N LYS A 47 4.16 -11.57 -1.41
CA LYS A 47 4.86 -11.34 -0.14
C LYS A 47 3.92 -10.69 0.89
N LEU A 48 3.07 -9.77 0.46
CA LEU A 48 2.10 -9.11 1.34
C LEU A 48 1.13 -10.11 1.96
N HIS A 49 0.66 -11.06 1.16
CA HIS A 49 -0.23 -12.13 1.60
C HIS A 49 0.43 -13.02 2.68
N LYS A 50 1.73 -13.26 2.55
CA LYS A 50 2.49 -14.12 3.46
C LYS A 50 3.11 -13.39 4.64
N LEU A 51 3.07 -12.08 4.66
CA LEU A 51 3.69 -11.26 5.70
C LEU A 51 3.04 -11.54 7.07
N ARG A 52 3.87 -11.78 8.06
CA ARG A 52 3.43 -12.20 9.40
C ARG A 52 3.76 -11.12 10.42
N ILE A 53 2.93 -10.08 10.49
CA ILE A 53 3.16 -8.95 11.40
C ILE A 53 1.99 -8.71 12.37
N PHE A 54 1.04 -9.62 12.45
CA PHE A 54 -0.01 -9.53 13.45
C PHE A 54 0.38 -10.38 14.68
N SER A 55 -0.01 -9.88 15.86
CA SER A 55 0.33 -10.55 17.11
C SER A 55 -0.38 -11.88 17.24
N ASP A 56 0.34 -12.88 17.75
CA ASP A 56 -0.23 -14.17 18.14
C ASP A 56 -0.73 -14.11 19.60
N GLU A 57 -1.15 -15.25 20.12
CA GLU A 57 -1.69 -15.39 21.49
C GLU A 57 -0.65 -15.04 22.57
N GLU A 58 0.64 -15.13 22.23
CA GLU A 58 1.73 -14.79 23.14
C GLU A 58 2.20 -13.34 22.97
N GLY A 59 1.53 -12.57 22.10
CA GLY A 59 1.90 -11.19 21.80
C GLY A 59 3.08 -11.05 20.86
N LYS A 60 3.51 -12.14 20.22
CA LYS A 60 4.63 -12.13 19.26
C LYS A 60 4.13 -11.85 17.85
N ILE A 61 4.94 -11.18 17.07
CA ILE A 61 4.69 -10.90 15.64
C ILE A 61 4.79 -12.22 14.88
N ASN A 62 3.67 -12.81 14.50
CA ASN A 62 3.67 -14.16 13.95
C ASN A 62 2.55 -14.48 12.97
N ARG A 63 1.41 -13.80 13.05
CA ARG A 63 0.24 -14.11 12.23
C ARG A 63 0.19 -13.29 10.96
N SER A 64 -0.31 -13.89 9.88
CA SER A 64 -0.57 -13.21 8.61
C SER A 64 -1.91 -12.46 8.66
N ILE A 65 -2.15 -11.65 7.64
CA ILE A 65 -3.43 -10.95 7.49
C ILE A 65 -4.59 -11.95 7.33
N GLU A 66 -4.37 -13.05 6.65
CA GLU A 66 -5.37 -14.11 6.49
C GLU A 66 -5.73 -14.73 7.85
N ASP A 67 -4.72 -15.02 8.67
CA ASP A 67 -4.92 -15.61 10.00
C ASP A 67 -5.83 -14.77 10.90
N VAL A 68 -5.79 -13.46 10.75
CA VAL A 68 -6.57 -12.54 11.58
C VAL A 68 -7.83 -12.01 10.88
N GLY A 69 -8.12 -12.50 9.68
CA GLY A 69 -9.28 -12.04 8.90
C GLY A 69 -9.19 -10.56 8.54
N GLY A 70 -7.99 -10.05 8.29
CA GLY A 70 -7.77 -8.63 8.02
C GLY A 70 -8.17 -8.21 6.62
N GLU A 71 -8.25 -6.91 6.43
CA GLU A 71 -8.68 -6.26 5.20
C GLU A 71 -7.55 -5.38 4.65
N VAL A 72 -7.59 -5.05 3.36
CA VAL A 72 -6.54 -4.25 2.72
C VAL A 72 -7.14 -3.01 2.09
N LEU A 73 -6.52 -1.86 2.36
CA LEU A 73 -6.83 -0.58 1.69
C LEU A 73 -5.59 -0.12 0.92
N VAL A 74 -5.72 0.03 -0.39
CA VAL A 74 -4.60 0.38 -1.27
C VAL A 74 -4.75 1.81 -1.78
N VAL A 75 -3.70 2.60 -1.61
CA VAL A 75 -3.64 3.99 -2.08
C VAL A 75 -2.41 4.18 -2.94
N SER A 76 -2.59 4.75 -4.12
CA SER A 76 -1.47 5.13 -4.99
C SER A 76 -0.74 6.34 -4.40
N GLN A 77 0.60 6.29 -4.35
CA GLN A 77 1.41 7.32 -3.71
C GLN A 77 2.73 7.51 -4.48
N PHE A 78 2.71 8.31 -5.56
CA PHE A 78 3.90 8.55 -6.36
C PHE A 78 4.99 9.30 -5.57
N THR A 79 4.61 10.06 -4.56
CA THR A 79 5.55 10.83 -3.73
C THR A 79 6.51 9.96 -2.92
N LEU A 80 6.33 8.64 -2.90
CA LEU A 80 7.32 7.72 -2.33
C LEU A 80 8.65 7.79 -3.10
N TYR A 81 8.63 8.33 -4.34
CA TYR A 81 9.81 8.57 -5.16
C TYR A 81 10.31 10.01 -5.08
N ALA A 82 9.95 10.74 -4.04
CA ALA A 82 10.45 12.09 -3.83
C ALA A 82 11.97 12.07 -3.64
N ASP A 83 12.66 12.90 -4.43
CA ASP A 83 14.09 13.14 -4.27
C ASP A 83 14.26 14.53 -3.66
N CYS A 84 14.77 14.58 -2.45
CA CYS A 84 14.94 15.81 -1.68
C CYS A 84 16.42 16.19 -1.50
N LYS A 85 17.31 15.63 -2.33
CA LYS A 85 18.75 15.84 -2.18
C LYS A 85 19.19 17.24 -2.53
N LYS A 86 18.53 17.90 -3.47
CA LYS A 86 18.89 19.25 -3.93
C LYS A 86 17.77 20.24 -3.62
N GLY A 87 18.10 21.26 -2.83
CA GLY A 87 17.14 22.30 -2.50
C GLY A 87 16.00 21.81 -1.63
N ASN A 88 14.96 22.63 -1.52
CA ASN A 88 13.84 22.38 -0.63
C ASN A 88 12.58 21.89 -1.35
N ARG A 89 12.60 21.88 -2.67
CA ARG A 89 11.49 21.40 -3.48
C ARG A 89 11.79 19.98 -3.95
N PRO A 90 10.94 18.98 -3.58
CA PRO A 90 11.20 17.61 -4.01
C PRO A 90 11.03 17.44 -5.52
N SER A 91 11.86 16.57 -6.09
CA SER A 91 11.78 16.14 -7.48
C SER A 91 11.20 14.73 -7.53
N PHE A 92 10.50 14.39 -8.61
CA PHE A 92 9.84 13.09 -8.77
C PHE A 92 10.25 12.37 -10.06
N THR A 93 11.47 12.61 -10.53
CA THR A 93 11.97 12.04 -11.79
C THR A 93 12.06 10.52 -11.78
N GLN A 94 12.13 9.89 -10.60
CA GLN A 94 12.21 8.44 -10.46
C GLN A 94 10.82 7.77 -10.47
N ALA A 95 9.76 8.54 -10.37
CA ALA A 95 8.40 8.00 -10.45
C ALA A 95 8.08 7.56 -11.87
N GLY A 96 7.29 6.50 -12.01
CA GLY A 96 6.78 6.06 -13.30
C GLY A 96 5.85 7.09 -13.92
N SER A 97 5.66 7.03 -15.24
CA SER A 97 4.71 7.91 -15.92
C SER A 97 3.30 7.68 -15.35
N PRO A 98 2.43 8.70 -15.37
CA PRO A 98 1.06 8.52 -14.86
C PRO A 98 0.31 7.33 -15.48
N SER A 99 0.44 7.11 -16.78
CA SER A 99 -0.24 6.01 -17.47
C SER A 99 0.27 4.64 -17.03
N GLU A 100 1.58 4.46 -16.90
CA GLU A 100 2.16 3.21 -16.41
C GLU A 100 1.87 2.99 -14.93
N ALA A 101 1.92 4.05 -14.15
CA ALA A 101 1.62 3.97 -12.72
C ALA A 101 0.16 3.55 -12.50
N GLU A 102 -0.77 4.12 -13.25
CA GLU A 102 -2.19 3.75 -13.16
C GLU A 102 -2.40 2.30 -13.60
N ARG A 103 -1.78 1.89 -14.68
CA ARG A 103 -1.88 0.51 -15.18
C ARG A 103 -1.41 -0.50 -14.14
N LEU A 104 -0.26 -0.27 -13.53
CA LEU A 104 0.28 -1.18 -12.50
C LEU A 104 -0.48 -1.09 -11.18
N TYR A 105 -1.02 0.07 -10.85
CA TYR A 105 -1.90 0.22 -9.70
C TYR A 105 -3.17 -0.64 -9.87
N GLU A 106 -3.82 -0.56 -11.03
CA GLU A 106 -4.99 -1.39 -11.31
C GLU A 106 -4.66 -2.88 -11.29
N TYR A 107 -3.51 -3.25 -11.83
CA TYR A 107 -3.05 -4.63 -11.79
C TYR A 107 -2.80 -5.10 -10.35
N PHE A 108 -2.24 -4.23 -9.53
CA PHE A 108 -2.03 -4.52 -8.11
C PHE A 108 -3.37 -4.79 -7.40
N LEU A 109 -4.39 -4.00 -7.68
CA LEU A 109 -5.73 -4.22 -7.12
C LEU A 109 -6.31 -5.56 -7.57
N GLU A 110 -6.18 -5.89 -8.86
CA GLU A 110 -6.66 -7.18 -9.38
C GLU A 110 -5.99 -8.36 -8.68
N GLU A 111 -4.66 -8.31 -8.52
CA GLU A 111 -3.92 -9.37 -7.87
C GLU A 111 -4.25 -9.45 -6.39
N CYS A 112 -4.45 -8.33 -5.72
CA CYS A 112 -4.91 -8.31 -4.34
C CYS A 112 -6.28 -8.97 -4.18
N ARG A 113 -7.20 -8.73 -5.10
CA ARG A 113 -8.55 -9.32 -5.03
C ARG A 113 -8.54 -10.85 -5.12
N LYS A 114 -7.51 -11.43 -5.75
CA LYS A 114 -7.34 -12.89 -5.81
C LYS A 114 -6.88 -13.47 -4.48
N GLU A 115 -6.12 -12.72 -3.70
CA GLU A 115 -5.43 -13.21 -2.51
C GLU A 115 -6.08 -12.78 -1.20
N PHE A 116 -6.80 -11.67 -1.17
CA PHE A 116 -7.36 -11.11 0.05
C PHE A 116 -8.89 -11.09 0.01
N GLY A 117 -9.51 -11.27 1.19
CA GLY A 117 -10.97 -11.34 1.31
C GLY A 117 -11.68 -10.02 1.02
N LYS A 118 -11.11 -8.91 1.50
CA LYS A 118 -11.66 -7.57 1.24
C LYS A 118 -10.54 -6.64 0.82
N VAL A 119 -10.69 -6.04 -0.35
CA VAL A 119 -9.75 -5.05 -0.90
C VAL A 119 -10.52 -3.79 -1.20
N GLU A 120 -10.14 -2.72 -0.53
CA GLU A 120 -10.67 -1.37 -0.76
C GLU A 120 -9.56 -0.50 -1.33
N HIS A 121 -9.91 0.62 -1.93
CA HIS A 121 -8.92 1.48 -2.55
C HIS A 121 -9.38 2.94 -2.62
N GLY A 122 -8.41 3.84 -2.84
CA GLY A 122 -8.68 5.21 -3.19
C GLY A 122 -8.94 5.37 -4.69
N ILE A 123 -8.78 6.59 -5.19
CA ILE A 123 -8.96 6.92 -6.61
C ILE A 123 -7.63 7.44 -7.15
N PHE A 124 -7.09 6.76 -8.17
CA PHE A 124 -5.82 7.16 -8.78
C PHE A 124 -5.91 8.60 -9.31
N GLY A 125 -4.91 9.41 -8.97
CA GLY A 125 -4.81 10.80 -9.42
C GLY A 125 -5.70 11.79 -8.69
N ALA A 126 -6.59 11.34 -7.80
CA ALA A 126 -7.45 12.24 -7.04
C ALA A 126 -6.73 12.82 -5.82
N GLU A 127 -7.22 13.95 -5.33
CA GLU A 127 -6.84 14.43 -4.02
C GLU A 127 -7.58 13.62 -2.96
N MET A 128 -6.83 12.94 -2.12
CA MET A 128 -7.38 12.02 -1.13
C MET A 128 -7.03 12.45 0.29
N LYS A 129 -8.00 12.29 1.19
CA LYS A 129 -7.75 12.38 2.63
C LYS A 129 -7.70 10.96 3.16
N VAL A 130 -6.54 10.54 3.62
CA VAL A 130 -6.31 9.19 4.11
C VAL A 130 -6.25 9.24 5.63
N SER A 131 -7.17 8.54 6.27
CA SER A 131 -7.24 8.46 7.73
C SER A 131 -6.92 7.04 8.17
N LEU A 132 -6.16 6.89 9.24
CA LEU A 132 -5.79 5.58 9.76
C LEU A 132 -5.44 5.65 11.23
N GLU A 133 -5.56 4.51 11.89
CA GLU A 133 -4.95 4.30 13.20
C GLU A 133 -3.87 3.24 13.03
N ASN A 134 -2.60 3.67 13.09
CA ASN A 134 -1.46 2.75 12.99
C ASN A 134 -1.32 1.99 14.30
N ASP A 135 -1.50 0.68 14.22
CA ASP A 135 -1.47 -0.20 15.39
C ASP A 135 -0.05 -0.63 15.70
N GLY A 136 0.49 -0.07 16.78
CA GLY A 136 1.81 -0.43 17.24
C GLY A 136 2.65 0.73 17.74
N PRO A 137 3.10 1.73 16.96
CA PRO A 137 3.00 1.82 15.50
C PRO A 137 3.80 0.72 14.79
N PHE A 138 3.37 0.35 13.61
CA PHE A 138 4.03 -0.69 12.84
C PHE A 138 3.97 -0.32 11.34
N THR A 139 5.12 0.00 10.77
CA THR A 139 5.25 0.46 9.39
C THR A 139 6.43 -0.25 8.74
N VAL A 140 6.21 -0.84 7.58
CA VAL A 140 7.23 -1.58 6.82
C VAL A 140 7.36 -0.96 5.44
N ILE A 141 8.58 -0.80 4.96
CA ILE A 141 8.86 -0.23 3.65
C ILE A 141 9.59 -1.27 2.81
N TRP A 142 9.06 -1.54 1.61
CA TRP A 142 9.71 -2.40 0.62
C TRP A 142 10.08 -1.59 -0.62
N ASP A 143 11.30 -1.80 -1.09
CA ASP A 143 11.76 -1.27 -2.37
C ASP A 143 12.20 -2.46 -3.23
N SER A 144 11.52 -2.70 -4.36
CA SER A 144 11.81 -3.83 -5.23
C SER A 144 13.23 -3.79 -5.80
N ARG A 145 13.85 -2.63 -5.85
CA ARG A 145 15.24 -2.47 -6.32
C ARG A 145 16.25 -3.02 -5.33
N GLU A 146 15.85 -3.26 -4.10
CA GLU A 146 16.71 -3.82 -3.05
C GLU A 146 16.52 -5.33 -2.89
N TRP A 147 15.74 -5.95 -3.75
CA TRP A 147 15.40 -7.37 -3.68
C TRP A 147 16.18 -8.20 -4.70
#